data_97e77bf6b0bbd9d2a2a735326d6d5640
#
_entry.id   97e77bf6b0bbd9d2a2a735326d6d5640
#
_cell.length_a   1.000
_cell.length_b   1.000
_cell.length_c   1.000
_cell.angle_alpha   90.00
_cell.angle_beta   90.00
_cell.angle_gamma   90.00
#
_symmetry.space_group_name_H-M   'P 1'
#
loop_
_entity.id
_entity.type
_entity.pdbx_description
1 polymer ?
#
loop_
_entity_poly.entity_id
_entity_poly.type
_entity_poly.pdbx_seq_one_letter_code
_entity_poly.pdbx_strand_id
1 'polypeptide(L)'
;MTSVLQFDKVTYYYQSGEQKVSILEKADCSFEPGKLYTIVGPSGSGKTTTLTLAGALEAPKEGRVLFQGKDLKDIGYTNYRNRHVAIVFQAYNLLEYLNPLQNVLAAMEITKNEIPNKKQRAEELLLCMGLTKEQMRRRIQKLSGGEQQRVAIARALGTNADIILADEPTGNLDADTAQGIVEIFQELAHKDGKCVIAVTHSQDFAAQADVVVELKRHKLQQRREQNV
;
A
#
# COMPACT_ATOMS: atom_id res chain seq x y z
N MET A 1 -7.89 -18.04 -9.94
CA MET A 1 -7.61 -17.66 -8.54
C MET A 1 -8.63 -16.63 -8.11
N THR A 2 -9.06 -16.64 -6.87
CA THR A 2 -10.09 -15.71 -6.38
C THR A 2 -9.42 -14.39 -6.02
N SER A 3 -9.95 -13.27 -6.52
CA SER A 3 -9.45 -11.92 -6.19
C SER A 3 -9.57 -11.64 -4.69
N VAL A 4 -8.54 -11.02 -4.10
CA VAL A 4 -8.58 -10.58 -2.70
C VAL A 4 -9.21 -9.20 -2.57
N LEU A 5 -9.01 -8.32 -3.57
CA LEU A 5 -9.61 -7.00 -3.66
C LEU A 5 -10.21 -6.80 -5.06
N GLN A 6 -11.41 -6.21 -5.13
CA GLN A 6 -12.07 -5.96 -6.40
C GLN A 6 -12.80 -4.63 -6.38
N PHE A 7 -12.63 -3.86 -7.42
CA PHE A 7 -13.46 -2.71 -7.78
C PHE A 7 -14.57 -3.22 -8.70
N ASP A 8 -15.83 -3.02 -8.31
CA ASP A 8 -17.03 -3.39 -9.06
C ASP A 8 -17.80 -2.13 -9.42
N LYS A 9 -17.63 -1.67 -10.66
CA LYS A 9 -18.25 -0.47 -11.25
C LYS A 9 -18.07 0.77 -10.39
N VAL A 10 -16.91 0.95 -9.80
CA VAL A 10 -16.61 2.06 -8.87
C VAL A 10 -16.63 3.38 -9.63
N THR A 11 -17.45 4.31 -9.15
CA THR A 11 -17.45 5.72 -9.56
C THR A 11 -17.05 6.59 -8.38
N TYR A 12 -16.12 7.50 -8.61
CA TYR A 12 -15.70 8.48 -7.62
C TYR A 12 -15.36 9.82 -8.26
N TYR A 13 -15.77 10.90 -7.61
CA TYR A 13 -15.51 12.27 -8.02
C TYR A 13 -15.38 13.18 -6.80
N TYR A 14 -14.58 14.23 -6.94
CA TYR A 14 -14.58 15.35 -6.02
C TYR A 14 -15.61 16.38 -6.47
N GLN A 15 -16.28 17.00 -5.51
CA GLN A 15 -17.22 18.08 -5.77
C GLN A 15 -16.72 19.34 -5.04
N SER A 16 -16.55 20.42 -5.79
CA SER A 16 -16.20 21.74 -5.27
C SER A 16 -17.23 22.75 -5.79
N GLY A 17 -18.18 23.10 -4.93
CA GLY A 17 -19.37 23.88 -5.35
C GLY A 17 -20.16 23.12 -6.41
N GLU A 18 -20.40 23.76 -7.57
CA GLU A 18 -21.10 23.14 -8.70
C GLU A 18 -20.18 22.30 -9.63
N GLN A 19 -18.87 22.43 -9.47
CA GLN A 19 -17.93 21.69 -10.31
C GLN A 19 -17.70 20.27 -9.79
N LYS A 20 -17.81 19.31 -10.72
CA LYS A 20 -17.55 17.88 -10.48
C LYS A 20 -16.29 17.48 -11.23
N VAL A 21 -15.26 17.03 -10.49
CA VAL A 21 -14.03 16.49 -11.06
C VAL A 21 -14.08 14.96 -10.96
N SER A 22 -14.33 14.30 -12.08
CA SER A 22 -14.40 12.83 -12.15
C SER A 22 -13.02 12.21 -11.99
N ILE A 23 -12.91 11.19 -11.16
CA ILE A 23 -11.66 10.43 -10.92
C ILE A 23 -11.80 9.02 -11.46
N LEU A 24 -12.86 8.31 -11.09
CA LEU A 24 -13.20 6.98 -11.60
C LEU A 24 -14.64 6.99 -12.10
N GLU A 25 -14.90 6.31 -13.22
CA GLU A 25 -16.23 6.17 -13.82
C GLU A 25 -16.50 4.70 -14.13
N LYS A 26 -17.34 4.06 -13.32
CA LYS A 26 -17.67 2.61 -13.45
C LYS A 26 -16.41 1.78 -13.68
N ALA A 27 -15.40 2.01 -12.84
CA ALA A 27 -14.12 1.32 -12.96
C ALA A 27 -14.22 -0.10 -12.37
N ASP A 28 -13.74 -1.07 -13.15
CA ASP A 28 -13.64 -2.47 -12.77
C ASP A 28 -12.15 -2.85 -12.72
N CYS A 29 -11.73 -3.50 -11.66
CA CYS A 29 -10.38 -4.03 -11.53
C CYS A 29 -10.35 -5.10 -10.43
N SER A 30 -9.54 -6.15 -10.61
CA SER A 30 -9.39 -7.21 -9.62
C SER A 30 -7.92 -7.41 -9.29
N PHE A 31 -7.62 -7.62 -8.01
CA PHE A 31 -6.29 -7.85 -7.49
C PHE A 31 -6.25 -9.21 -6.77
N GLU A 32 -5.24 -9.99 -7.07
CA GLU A 32 -5.05 -11.35 -6.54
C GLU A 32 -3.97 -11.37 -5.47
N PRO A 33 -4.01 -12.28 -4.50
CA PRO A 33 -2.91 -12.48 -3.56
C PRO A 33 -1.68 -13.04 -4.29
N GLY A 34 -0.50 -12.82 -3.71
CA GLY A 34 0.76 -13.32 -4.27
C GLY A 34 1.28 -12.53 -5.47
N LYS A 35 0.74 -11.34 -5.74
CA LYS A 35 1.15 -10.49 -6.88
C LYS A 35 1.48 -9.07 -6.45
N LEU A 36 2.49 -8.50 -7.12
CA LEU A 36 2.83 -7.09 -7.08
C LEU A 36 2.17 -6.37 -8.25
N TYR A 37 1.27 -5.46 -7.94
CA TYR A 37 0.60 -4.57 -8.90
C TYR A 37 1.19 -3.18 -8.83
N THR A 38 1.35 -2.54 -9.99
CA THR A 38 1.59 -1.09 -10.06
C THR A 38 0.44 -0.39 -10.76
N ILE A 39 -0.04 0.71 -10.16
CA ILE A 39 -1.00 1.61 -10.80
C ILE A 39 -0.23 2.79 -11.36
N VAL A 40 -0.27 2.95 -12.67
CA VAL A 40 0.42 4.01 -13.40
C VAL A 40 -0.58 4.92 -14.12
N GLY A 41 -0.16 6.14 -14.42
CA GLY A 41 -0.98 7.12 -15.15
C GLY A 41 -0.43 8.54 -14.99
N PRO A 42 -0.96 9.53 -15.73
CA PRO A 42 -0.54 10.93 -15.63
C PRO A 42 -0.65 11.50 -14.21
N SER A 43 0.10 12.56 -13.92
CA SER A 43 -0.08 13.31 -12.68
C SER A 43 -1.52 13.84 -12.59
N GLY A 44 -2.12 13.79 -11.42
CA GLY A 44 -3.51 14.22 -11.20
C GLY A 44 -4.60 13.29 -11.77
N SER A 45 -4.25 12.12 -12.34
CA SER A 45 -5.23 11.17 -12.87
C SER A 45 -6.11 10.48 -11.82
N GLY A 46 -5.74 10.56 -10.53
CA GLY A 46 -6.50 9.94 -9.44
C GLY A 46 -5.91 8.64 -8.90
N LYS A 47 -4.62 8.36 -9.14
CA LYS A 47 -3.94 7.16 -8.64
C LYS A 47 -3.98 7.06 -7.11
N THR A 48 -3.60 8.13 -6.41
CA THR A 48 -3.69 8.21 -4.94
C THR A 48 -5.14 8.03 -4.47
N THR A 49 -6.12 8.63 -5.18
CA THR A 49 -7.54 8.44 -4.87
C THR A 49 -7.98 6.99 -5.07
N THR A 50 -7.49 6.31 -6.11
CA THR A 50 -7.75 4.88 -6.29
C THR A 50 -7.21 4.07 -5.11
N LEU A 51 -6.03 4.42 -4.62
CA LEU A 51 -5.42 3.77 -3.46
C LEU A 51 -6.18 4.08 -2.17
N THR A 52 -6.69 5.31 -1.97
CA THR A 52 -7.52 5.65 -0.80
C THR A 52 -8.86 4.90 -0.79
N LEU A 53 -9.45 4.65 -1.96
CA LEU A 53 -10.65 3.80 -2.10
C LEU A 53 -10.32 2.33 -1.79
N ALA A 54 -9.20 1.80 -2.30
CA ALA A 54 -8.72 0.45 -2.00
C ALA A 54 -8.46 0.26 -0.49
N GLY A 55 -7.94 1.30 0.17
CA GLY A 55 -7.66 1.33 1.61
C GLY A 55 -8.86 1.68 2.49
N ALA A 56 -10.05 1.88 1.91
CA ALA A 56 -11.26 2.33 2.62
C ALA A 56 -11.05 3.62 3.45
N LEU A 57 -10.15 4.50 3.01
CA LEU A 57 -10.02 5.87 3.55
C LEU A 57 -11.12 6.78 2.98
N GLU A 58 -11.55 6.48 1.76
CA GLU A 58 -12.69 7.08 1.07
C GLU A 58 -13.69 6.00 0.66
N ALA A 59 -14.96 6.35 0.60
CA ALA A 59 -16.02 5.47 0.09
C ALA A 59 -16.35 5.80 -1.37
N PRO A 60 -16.61 4.80 -2.23
CA PRO A 60 -17.08 5.06 -3.58
C PRO A 60 -18.41 5.83 -3.56
N LYS A 61 -18.66 6.68 -4.56
CA LYS A 61 -19.95 7.37 -4.75
C LYS A 61 -21.00 6.43 -5.33
N GLU A 62 -20.56 5.55 -6.26
CA GLU A 62 -21.36 4.49 -6.85
C GLU A 62 -20.49 3.23 -7.04
N GLY A 63 -21.12 2.08 -7.15
CA GLY A 63 -20.42 0.80 -7.23
C GLY A 63 -19.92 0.35 -5.86
N ARG A 64 -19.00 -0.62 -5.84
CA ARG A 64 -18.53 -1.26 -4.61
C ARG A 64 -17.05 -1.58 -4.69
N VAL A 65 -16.38 -1.57 -3.54
CA VAL A 65 -15.08 -2.20 -3.37
C VAL A 65 -15.28 -3.44 -2.52
N LEU A 66 -14.84 -4.58 -3.01
CA LEU A 66 -15.04 -5.88 -2.38
C LEU A 66 -13.72 -6.44 -1.87
N PHE A 67 -13.71 -6.96 -0.66
CA PHE A 67 -12.63 -7.76 -0.09
C PHE A 67 -13.10 -9.20 0.02
N GLN A 68 -12.42 -10.13 -0.66
CA GLN A 68 -12.78 -11.55 -0.72
C GLN A 68 -14.29 -11.76 -1.06
N GLY A 69 -14.79 -10.96 -2.01
CA GLY A 69 -16.18 -11.02 -2.47
C GLY A 69 -17.22 -10.33 -1.57
N LYS A 70 -16.82 -9.77 -0.41
CA LYS A 70 -17.70 -9.02 0.51
C LYS A 70 -17.51 -7.52 0.36
N ASP A 71 -18.60 -6.76 0.35
CA ASP A 71 -18.54 -5.30 0.29
C ASP A 71 -17.83 -4.74 1.53
N LEU A 72 -16.89 -3.79 1.34
CA LEU A 72 -16.20 -3.13 2.44
C LEU A 72 -17.15 -2.41 3.40
N LYS A 73 -18.30 -1.96 2.89
CA LYS A 73 -19.36 -1.36 3.70
C LYS A 73 -19.94 -2.36 4.69
N ASP A 74 -20.14 -3.61 4.27
CA ASP A 74 -20.71 -4.69 5.12
C ASP A 74 -19.69 -5.21 6.13
N ILE A 75 -18.39 -5.21 5.77
CA ILE A 75 -17.29 -5.56 6.68
C ILE A 75 -17.10 -4.45 7.75
N GLY A 76 -17.42 -3.22 7.38
CA GLY A 76 -17.13 -2.01 8.14
C GLY A 76 -15.71 -1.49 7.84
N TYR A 77 -15.63 -0.25 7.32
CA TYR A 77 -14.36 0.36 6.87
C TYR A 77 -13.26 0.35 7.94
N THR A 78 -13.60 0.61 9.20
CA THR A 78 -12.63 0.58 10.31
C THR A 78 -12.12 -0.83 10.58
N ASN A 79 -13.00 -1.85 10.52
CA ASN A 79 -12.59 -3.24 10.71
C ASN A 79 -11.68 -3.70 9.57
N TYR A 80 -12.01 -3.35 8.33
CA TYR A 80 -11.18 -3.63 7.17
C TYR A 80 -9.78 -2.99 7.29
N ARG A 81 -9.71 -1.68 7.62
CA ARG A 81 -8.43 -0.98 7.82
C ARG A 81 -7.57 -1.58 8.93
N ASN A 82 -8.19 -2.03 10.01
CA ASN A 82 -7.44 -2.55 11.15
C ASN A 82 -6.92 -3.98 10.93
N ARG A 83 -7.52 -4.75 10.04
CA ARG A 83 -7.23 -6.19 9.93
C ARG A 83 -6.68 -6.63 8.59
N HIS A 84 -7.06 -5.98 7.48
CA HIS A 84 -6.86 -6.53 6.16
C HIS A 84 -6.00 -5.67 5.25
N VAL A 85 -5.80 -4.39 5.57
CA VAL A 85 -5.03 -3.49 4.73
C VAL A 85 -4.02 -2.69 5.54
N ALA A 86 -2.80 -2.55 4.98
CA ALA A 86 -1.79 -1.63 5.49
C ALA A 86 -1.40 -0.65 4.39
N ILE A 87 -1.10 0.59 4.77
CA ILE A 87 -0.77 1.65 3.82
C ILE A 87 0.61 2.21 4.13
N VAL A 88 1.45 2.25 3.10
CA VAL A 88 2.75 2.92 3.08
C VAL A 88 2.59 4.21 2.28
N PHE A 89 2.77 5.35 2.93
CA PHE A 89 2.61 6.67 2.32
C PHE A 89 3.95 7.22 1.82
N GLN A 90 3.91 8.08 0.81
CA GLN A 90 5.08 8.78 0.27
C GLN A 90 5.82 9.61 1.34
N ALA A 91 5.09 10.24 2.25
CA ALA A 91 5.66 11.05 3.35
C ALA A 91 6.01 10.22 4.60
N TYR A 92 6.11 8.89 4.47
CA TYR A 92 6.38 7.91 5.54
C TYR A 92 5.36 7.92 6.68
N ASN A 93 4.83 9.06 7.09
CA ASN A 93 3.87 9.26 8.20
C ASN A 93 4.28 8.55 9.49
N LEU A 94 5.56 8.60 9.82
CA LEU A 94 6.10 8.07 11.06
C LEU A 94 5.80 9.03 12.23
N LEU A 95 5.56 8.46 13.39
CA LEU A 95 5.39 9.22 14.63
C LEU A 95 6.79 9.69 15.09
N GLU A 96 7.10 10.97 14.89
CA GLU A 96 8.44 11.54 15.07
C GLU A 96 8.96 11.50 16.50
N TYR A 97 8.05 11.50 17.49
CA TYR A 97 8.38 11.38 18.91
C TYR A 97 8.66 9.93 19.36
N LEU A 98 8.40 8.96 18.50
CA LEU A 98 8.72 7.55 18.71
C LEU A 98 9.98 7.16 17.93
N ASN A 99 10.70 6.15 18.42
CA ASN A 99 11.76 5.51 17.65
C ASN A 99 11.20 4.48 16.66
N PRO A 100 12.02 3.91 15.75
CA PRO A 100 11.58 2.88 14.79
C PRO A 100 10.84 1.71 15.44
N LEU A 101 11.40 1.13 16.50
CA LEU A 101 10.78 0.00 17.20
C LEU A 101 9.40 0.37 17.74
N GLN A 102 9.28 1.54 18.36
CA GLN A 102 8.03 2.03 18.91
C GLN A 102 6.98 2.33 17.82
N ASN A 103 7.40 2.81 16.62
CA ASN A 103 6.50 3.01 15.50
C ASN A 103 5.86 1.69 15.02
N VAL A 104 6.64 0.61 14.95
CA VAL A 104 6.12 -0.72 14.58
C VAL A 104 5.20 -1.26 15.67
N LEU A 105 5.62 -1.18 16.93
CA LEU A 105 4.82 -1.64 18.08
C LEU A 105 3.48 -0.91 18.18
N ALA A 106 3.46 0.41 17.96
CA ALA A 106 2.23 1.20 17.98
C ALA A 106 1.20 0.68 16.96
N ALA A 107 1.63 0.35 15.74
CA ALA A 107 0.75 -0.23 14.72
C ALA A 107 0.20 -1.61 15.15
N MET A 108 1.04 -2.47 15.74
CA MET A 108 0.62 -3.78 16.25
C MET A 108 -0.39 -3.67 17.40
N GLU A 109 -0.29 -2.63 18.24
CA GLU A 109 -1.24 -2.40 19.33
C GLU A 109 -2.59 -1.85 18.82
N ILE A 110 -2.55 -0.90 17.88
CA ILE A 110 -3.77 -0.31 17.28
C ILE A 110 -4.60 -1.37 16.55
N THR A 111 -3.95 -2.24 15.81
CA THR A 111 -4.63 -3.31 15.04
C THR A 111 -5.07 -4.49 15.90
N LYS A 112 -4.72 -4.50 17.18
CA LYS A 112 -5.06 -5.57 18.15
C LYS A 112 -4.67 -6.95 17.65
N ASN A 113 -3.57 -7.04 16.89
CA ASN A 113 -3.08 -8.33 16.40
C ASN A 113 -2.65 -9.21 17.57
N GLU A 114 -3.12 -10.45 17.55
CA GLU A 114 -2.75 -11.49 18.51
C GLU A 114 -1.39 -12.12 18.18
N ILE A 115 -0.37 -11.27 17.94
CA ILE A 115 0.99 -11.72 17.69
C ILE A 115 1.67 -11.97 19.04
N PRO A 116 2.10 -13.20 19.33
CA PRO A 116 2.90 -13.48 20.52
C PRO A 116 4.21 -12.68 20.46
N ASN A 117 4.64 -12.13 21.58
CA ASN A 117 5.90 -11.40 21.71
C ASN A 117 6.09 -10.29 20.64
N LYS A 118 5.14 -9.37 20.56
CA LYS A 118 5.13 -8.25 19.60
C LYS A 118 6.48 -7.51 19.51
N LYS A 119 7.18 -7.34 20.63
CA LYS A 119 8.48 -6.66 20.65
C LYS A 119 9.52 -7.42 19.84
N GLN A 120 9.64 -8.72 20.03
CA GLN A 120 10.56 -9.57 19.27
C GLN A 120 10.18 -9.53 17.78
N ARG A 121 8.90 -9.66 17.46
CA ARG A 121 8.43 -9.59 16.06
C ARG A 121 8.73 -8.24 15.41
N ALA A 122 8.57 -7.14 16.13
CA ALA A 122 8.90 -5.81 15.63
C ALA A 122 10.42 -5.65 15.39
N GLU A 123 11.27 -6.17 16.27
CA GLU A 123 12.72 -6.19 16.09
C GLU A 123 13.11 -7.04 14.87
N GLU A 124 12.52 -8.23 14.69
CA GLU A 124 12.74 -9.09 13.51
C GLU A 124 12.37 -8.39 12.21
N LEU A 125 11.19 -7.74 12.14
CA LEU A 125 10.76 -6.99 10.96
C LEU A 125 11.75 -5.87 10.62
N LEU A 126 12.21 -5.12 11.60
CA LEU A 126 13.18 -4.04 11.38
C LEU A 126 14.55 -4.59 10.94
N LEU A 127 14.98 -5.72 11.48
CA LEU A 127 16.20 -6.41 11.02
C LEU A 127 16.07 -6.88 9.57
N CYS A 128 14.96 -7.51 9.22
CA CYS A 128 14.68 -7.92 7.84
C CYS A 128 14.68 -6.72 6.87
N MET A 129 14.28 -5.54 7.34
CA MET A 129 14.37 -4.29 6.58
C MET A 129 15.79 -3.68 6.57
N GLY A 130 16.79 -4.37 7.12
CA GLY A 130 18.19 -3.94 7.12
C GLY A 130 18.54 -2.86 8.14
N LEU A 131 17.70 -2.61 9.16
CA LEU A 131 18.03 -1.70 10.24
C LEU A 131 18.84 -2.41 11.33
N THR A 132 19.87 -1.73 11.82
CA THR A 132 20.66 -2.22 12.97
C THR A 132 19.91 -1.99 14.29
N LYS A 133 20.27 -2.74 15.34
CA LYS A 133 19.72 -2.55 16.69
C LYS A 133 19.93 -1.13 17.23
N GLU A 134 20.99 -0.45 16.82
CA GLU A 134 21.26 0.93 17.20
C GLU A 134 20.27 1.87 16.51
N GLN A 135 20.04 1.71 15.17
CA GLN A 135 19.11 2.52 14.41
C GLN A 135 17.68 2.38 14.92
N MET A 136 17.26 1.19 15.36
CA MET A 136 15.92 0.96 15.94
C MET A 136 15.61 1.82 17.17
N ARG A 137 16.63 2.33 17.85
CA ARG A 137 16.51 3.15 19.08
C ARG A 137 16.75 4.64 18.82
N ARG A 138 17.19 5.02 17.61
CA ARG A 138 17.42 6.43 17.24
C ARG A 138 16.10 7.16 17.05
N ARG A 139 16.12 8.50 17.12
CA ARG A 139 15.00 9.34 16.72
C ARG A 139 14.79 9.21 15.20
N ILE A 140 13.54 9.21 14.75
CA ILE A 140 13.20 9.12 13.31
C ILE A 140 13.94 10.15 12.46
N GLN A 141 14.06 11.42 12.93
CA GLN A 141 14.74 12.49 12.20
C GLN A 141 16.26 12.27 12.03
N LYS A 142 16.85 11.28 12.71
CA LYS A 142 18.26 10.89 12.56
C LYS A 142 18.48 9.75 11.58
N LEU A 143 17.43 9.27 10.96
CA LEU A 143 17.45 8.24 9.93
C LEU A 143 17.44 8.89 8.54
N SER A 144 18.13 8.28 7.58
CA SER A 144 18.02 8.66 6.16
C SER A 144 16.60 8.43 5.63
N GLY A 145 16.25 9.04 4.50
CA GLY A 145 14.94 8.82 3.85
C GLY A 145 14.65 7.35 3.57
N GLY A 146 15.64 6.60 3.06
CA GLY A 146 15.51 5.16 2.81
C GLY A 146 15.32 4.34 4.08
N GLU A 147 16.01 4.71 5.19
CA GLU A 147 15.79 4.05 6.48
C GLU A 147 14.40 4.33 7.02
N GLN A 148 13.90 5.57 6.90
CA GLN A 148 12.54 5.95 7.30
C GLN A 148 11.50 5.19 6.47
N GLN A 149 11.71 5.04 5.16
CA GLN A 149 10.84 4.25 4.29
C GLN A 149 10.80 2.78 4.73
N ARG A 150 11.94 2.18 5.02
CA ARG A 150 12.01 0.80 5.53
C ARG A 150 11.30 0.65 6.89
N VAL A 151 11.37 1.65 7.77
CA VAL A 151 10.57 1.68 9.00
C VAL A 151 9.07 1.74 8.71
N ALA A 152 8.63 2.55 7.74
CA ALA A 152 7.23 2.64 7.34
C ALA A 152 6.70 1.31 6.77
N ILE A 153 7.53 0.60 6.00
CA ILE A 153 7.19 -0.75 5.51
C ILE A 153 7.15 -1.75 6.67
N ALA A 154 8.15 -1.78 7.55
CA ALA A 154 8.13 -2.64 8.73
C ALA A 154 6.90 -2.41 9.61
N ARG A 155 6.48 -1.15 9.77
CA ARG A 155 5.24 -0.79 10.47
C ARG A 155 4.01 -1.37 9.79
N ALA A 156 3.94 -1.28 8.46
CA ALA A 156 2.85 -1.87 7.68
C ALA A 156 2.80 -3.38 7.84
N LEU A 157 3.95 -4.07 7.80
CA LEU A 157 4.05 -5.51 8.01
C LEU A 157 3.70 -5.94 9.43
N GLY A 158 3.97 -5.09 10.41
CA GLY A 158 3.57 -5.30 11.81
C GLY A 158 2.08 -5.47 12.01
N THR A 159 1.25 -4.99 11.08
CA THR A 159 -0.21 -5.17 11.12
C THR A 159 -0.67 -6.55 10.67
N ASN A 160 0.19 -7.34 10.03
CA ASN A 160 -0.11 -8.64 9.41
C ASN A 160 -1.25 -8.60 8.38
N ALA A 161 -1.44 -7.46 7.70
CA ALA A 161 -2.48 -7.28 6.70
C ALA A 161 -2.31 -8.20 5.49
N ASP A 162 -3.43 -8.51 4.82
CA ASP A 162 -3.45 -9.31 3.58
C ASP A 162 -3.06 -8.47 2.36
N ILE A 163 -3.34 -7.16 2.42
CA ILE A 163 -3.14 -6.21 1.34
C ILE A 163 -2.18 -5.11 1.81
N ILE A 164 -1.14 -4.84 1.02
CA ILE A 164 -0.22 -3.73 1.21
C ILE A 164 -0.46 -2.72 0.10
N LEU A 165 -0.84 -1.50 0.48
CA LEU A 165 -0.99 -0.37 -0.44
C LEU A 165 0.21 0.56 -0.27
N ALA A 166 0.80 1.03 -1.36
CA ALA A 166 1.95 1.92 -1.32
C ALA A 166 1.75 3.12 -2.27
N ASP A 167 1.82 4.33 -1.75
CA ASP A 167 1.73 5.56 -2.54
C ASP A 167 3.13 6.13 -2.75
N GLU A 168 3.62 6.10 -4.00
CA GLU A 168 4.95 6.57 -4.41
C GLU A 168 6.09 6.11 -3.49
N PRO A 169 6.22 4.79 -3.20
CA PRO A 169 7.10 4.33 -2.13
C PRO A 169 8.60 4.52 -2.41
N THR A 170 8.98 4.87 -3.63
CA THR A 170 10.37 5.10 -4.05
C THR A 170 10.63 6.53 -4.51
N GLY A 171 9.61 7.40 -4.50
CA GLY A 171 9.68 8.72 -5.14
C GLY A 171 10.71 9.70 -4.56
N ASN A 172 11.15 9.49 -3.31
CA ASN A 172 12.10 10.36 -2.61
C ASN A 172 13.46 9.66 -2.34
N LEU A 173 13.75 8.55 -3.04
CA LEU A 173 14.92 7.72 -2.79
C LEU A 173 15.88 7.74 -3.97
N ASP A 174 17.17 7.53 -3.70
CA ASP A 174 18.17 7.25 -4.74
C ASP A 174 17.89 5.88 -5.38
N ALA A 175 18.49 5.65 -6.55
CA ALA A 175 18.21 4.48 -7.38
C ALA A 175 18.48 3.13 -6.66
N ASP A 176 19.59 3.03 -5.93
CA ASP A 176 19.97 1.80 -5.23
C ASP A 176 19.01 1.50 -4.07
N THR A 177 18.67 2.53 -3.30
CA THR A 177 17.68 2.41 -2.21
C THR A 177 16.29 2.08 -2.77
N ALA A 178 15.88 2.71 -3.87
CA ALA A 178 14.61 2.44 -4.53
C ALA A 178 14.52 0.99 -5.01
N GLN A 179 15.59 0.45 -5.61
CA GLN A 179 15.66 -0.95 -6.03
C GLN A 179 15.45 -1.91 -4.85
N GLY A 180 16.14 -1.66 -3.73
CA GLY A 180 15.95 -2.48 -2.52
C GLY A 180 14.51 -2.45 -1.97
N ILE A 181 13.77 -1.34 -2.14
CA ILE A 181 12.35 -1.25 -1.76
C ILE A 181 11.48 -2.07 -2.72
N VAL A 182 11.76 -2.06 -4.02
CA VAL A 182 11.03 -2.88 -5.01
C VAL A 182 11.20 -4.36 -4.69
N GLU A 183 12.42 -4.81 -4.40
CA GLU A 183 12.72 -6.19 -4.01
C GLU A 183 11.94 -6.62 -2.76
N ILE A 184 11.85 -5.75 -1.75
CA ILE A 184 11.02 -6.00 -0.56
C ILE A 184 9.56 -6.22 -0.96
N PHE A 185 8.98 -5.39 -1.82
CA PHE A 185 7.59 -5.56 -2.25
C PHE A 185 7.38 -6.84 -3.08
N GLN A 186 8.34 -7.22 -3.92
CA GLN A 186 8.31 -8.51 -4.63
C GLN A 186 8.35 -9.69 -3.64
N GLU A 187 9.22 -9.64 -2.63
CA GLU A 187 9.27 -10.70 -1.62
C GLU A 187 7.96 -10.82 -0.84
N LEU A 188 7.36 -9.71 -0.43
CA LEU A 188 6.06 -9.68 0.25
C LEU A 188 4.94 -10.29 -0.61
N ALA A 189 4.96 -10.03 -1.91
CA ALA A 189 4.00 -10.64 -2.81
C ALA A 189 4.30 -12.13 -3.00
N HIS A 190 5.50 -12.49 -3.45
CA HIS A 190 5.80 -13.83 -3.93
C HIS A 190 6.08 -14.84 -2.82
N LYS A 191 6.76 -14.43 -1.72
CA LYS A 191 7.11 -15.33 -0.62
C LYS A 191 6.05 -15.33 0.49
N ASP A 192 5.52 -14.15 0.83
CA ASP A 192 4.55 -14.02 1.92
C ASP A 192 3.09 -14.08 1.44
N GLY A 193 2.88 -14.20 0.12
CA GLY A 193 1.55 -14.33 -0.49
C GLY A 193 0.66 -13.11 -0.35
N LYS A 194 1.23 -11.91 -0.05
CA LYS A 194 0.47 -10.68 0.09
C LYS A 194 0.01 -10.16 -1.27
N CYS A 195 -1.10 -9.42 -1.29
CA CYS A 195 -1.46 -8.59 -2.43
C CYS A 195 -0.80 -7.22 -2.25
N VAL A 196 0.16 -6.87 -3.10
CA VAL A 196 0.84 -5.58 -3.03
C VAL A 196 0.37 -4.71 -4.18
N ILE A 197 -0.10 -3.49 -3.88
CA ILE A 197 -0.58 -2.53 -4.88
C ILE A 197 0.16 -1.21 -4.66
N ALA A 198 1.07 -0.85 -5.57
CA ALA A 198 1.84 0.36 -5.51
C ALA A 198 1.38 1.36 -6.57
N VAL A 199 1.19 2.62 -6.19
CA VAL A 199 1.07 3.73 -7.13
C VAL A 199 2.47 4.27 -7.38
N THR A 200 2.87 4.44 -8.63
CA THR A 200 4.19 4.97 -8.96
C THR A 200 4.22 5.72 -10.29
N HIS A 201 5.15 6.67 -10.37
CA HIS A 201 5.56 7.31 -11.62
C HIS A 201 6.84 6.69 -12.21
N SER A 202 7.53 5.83 -11.45
CA SER A 202 8.76 5.16 -11.88
C SER A 202 8.42 4.05 -12.89
N GLN A 203 8.98 4.17 -14.09
CA GLN A 203 8.86 3.13 -15.11
C GLN A 203 9.66 1.88 -14.73
N ASP A 204 10.81 2.06 -14.07
CA ASP A 204 11.65 0.96 -13.60
C ASP A 204 10.94 0.12 -12.54
N PHE A 205 10.21 0.77 -11.63
CA PHE A 205 9.37 0.06 -10.67
C PHE A 205 8.22 -0.67 -11.38
N ALA A 206 7.52 0.02 -12.29
CA ALA A 206 6.39 -0.57 -13.02
C ALA A 206 6.81 -1.78 -13.85
N ALA A 207 8.01 -1.76 -14.46
CA ALA A 207 8.55 -2.86 -15.24
C ALA A 207 8.88 -4.12 -14.39
N GLN A 208 9.03 -3.96 -13.08
CA GLN A 208 9.34 -5.05 -12.15
C GLN A 208 8.10 -5.62 -11.45
N ALA A 209 6.91 -5.08 -11.72
CA ALA A 209 5.64 -5.57 -11.19
C ALA A 209 5.10 -6.74 -12.02
N ASP A 210 4.36 -7.67 -11.38
CA ASP A 210 3.70 -8.77 -12.07
C ASP A 210 2.58 -8.27 -12.98
N VAL A 211 1.90 -7.19 -12.57
CA VAL A 211 0.79 -6.62 -13.33
C VAL A 211 0.84 -5.10 -13.27
N VAL A 212 0.77 -4.47 -14.43
CA VAL A 212 0.65 -3.02 -14.56
C VAL A 212 -0.82 -2.65 -14.83
N VAL A 213 -1.38 -1.81 -13.97
CA VAL A 213 -2.73 -1.25 -14.11
C VAL A 213 -2.60 0.19 -14.57
N GLU A 214 -3.09 0.54 -15.74
CA GLU A 214 -3.09 1.91 -16.24
C GLU A 214 -4.40 2.60 -15.84
N LEU A 215 -4.29 3.75 -15.15
CA LEU A 215 -5.41 4.66 -14.92
C LEU A 215 -5.49 5.65 -16.07
N LYS A 216 -6.44 5.43 -16.98
CA LYS A 216 -6.64 6.23 -18.19
C LYS A 216 -8.12 6.47 -18.44
N ARG A 217 -8.48 7.73 -18.77
CA ARG A 217 -9.87 8.12 -19.06
C ARG A 217 -10.83 7.64 -17.97
N HIS A 218 -10.47 7.84 -16.70
CA HIS A 218 -11.26 7.46 -15.51
C HIS A 218 -11.51 5.94 -15.36
N LYS A 219 -10.74 5.10 -16.06
CA LYS A 219 -10.83 3.63 -16.02
C LYS A 219 -9.53 2.99 -15.55
N LEU A 220 -9.64 1.88 -14.87
CA LEU A 220 -8.52 1.01 -14.54
C LEU A 220 -8.41 -0.08 -15.60
N GLN A 221 -7.28 -0.16 -16.27
CA GLN A 221 -7.03 -1.13 -17.36
C GLN A 221 -5.77 -1.91 -17.04
N GLN A 222 -5.89 -3.21 -16.84
CA GLN A 222 -4.71 -4.08 -16.70
C GLN A 222 -4.04 -4.19 -18.07
N ARG A 223 -2.77 -3.83 -18.14
CA ARG A 223 -1.95 -4.21 -19.28
C ARG A 223 -1.62 -5.71 -19.09
N ARG A 224 -2.05 -6.55 -20.04
CA ARG A 224 -1.58 -7.94 -20.09
C ARG A 224 -0.07 -7.90 -20.25
N GLU A 225 0.62 -8.75 -19.50
CA GLU A 225 2.03 -9.06 -19.72
C GLU A 225 2.27 -9.27 -21.22
N GLN A 226 3.21 -8.52 -21.80
CA GLN A 226 3.85 -8.98 -23.00
C GLN A 226 4.83 -10.07 -22.54
N ASN A 227 4.43 -11.33 -22.71
CA ASN A 227 5.37 -12.44 -22.62
C ASN A 227 6.52 -12.15 -23.58
N VAL A 228 7.71 -11.86 -23.03
CA VAL A 228 8.98 -11.86 -23.74
C VAL A 228 9.52 -13.28 -23.71
#